data_b545873f41ab7885b18ffe0295702792
#
_entry.id   b545873f41ab7885b18ffe0295702792
#
_cell.length_a   1.000
_cell.length_b   1.000
_cell.length_c   1.000
_cell.angle_alpha   90.00
_cell.angle_beta   90.00
_cell.angle_gamma   90.00
#
_symmetry.space_group_name_H-M   'P 1'
#
loop_
_entity.id
_entity.type
_entity.pdbx_description
1 polymer ?
#
loop_
_entity_poly.entity_id
_entity_poly.type
_entity_poly.pdbx_seq_one_letter_code
_entity_poly.pdbx_strand_id
1 'polypeptide(L)'
;MSRILHAWINEQHIGTLHEANGVWAFEYSAKWLAHPDRYPLCPGLPLREGLQRDGGTTRPVQWYFDNLLPEEGQRTLLAGSASLDAHDAFALLAYYGAESAGSVTLLPDTASEADRAIHPLPDDELSRRIRQMPHIPLTHEAKKRMSLAGAQHKLAVILTPDDGLYEPVGGTASTHILKPDHPDLSYAHSVINEWFVMTLAARVKLNVPTVSRRYVPQPVYLIQRFDRQQDGEQGWIRLHSIDACQLLGLDRAYKYSAGSVELLARLANLCAAPAIARGQLFSWLTFNVLTGNTDAHLKNLSFLVDHDGIRLAPFYDLLSTAVYETRAFDRDGWPAGCSMAWPIGQVDRLQAIARTHLIEAGQAMGIKPATAGAMIDRLRANVMKEALGLYDETEQAHREIGSQRPELRPTLGGELGVMPR
;
A
#
# COMPACT_ATOMS: atom_id res chain seq x y z
N MET A 1 -20.68 16.03 -21.79
CA MET A 1 -21.74 15.49 -20.90
C MET A 1 -21.19 15.52 -19.46
N SER A 2 -22.02 15.80 -18.48
CA SER A 2 -21.59 15.72 -17.07
C SER A 2 -21.66 14.26 -16.60
N ARG A 3 -20.63 13.80 -15.91
CA ARG A 3 -20.55 12.47 -15.29
C ARG A 3 -20.62 12.63 -13.77
N ILE A 4 -21.24 11.69 -13.08
CA ILE A 4 -21.48 11.76 -11.64
C ILE A 4 -21.17 10.39 -11.01
N LEU A 5 -20.53 10.40 -9.83
CA LEU A 5 -20.36 9.24 -8.96
C LEU A 5 -20.73 9.61 -7.54
N HIS A 6 -21.43 8.73 -6.85
CA HIS A 6 -21.79 8.87 -5.45
C HIS A 6 -20.71 8.27 -4.57
N ALA A 7 -20.19 9.05 -3.64
CA ALA A 7 -19.15 8.62 -2.70
C ALA A 7 -19.78 8.17 -1.38
N TRP A 8 -19.38 6.99 -0.95
CA TRP A 8 -19.84 6.36 0.27
C TRP A 8 -18.68 6.00 1.19
N ILE A 9 -18.92 6.06 2.50
CA ILE A 9 -18.07 5.46 3.53
C ILE A 9 -18.95 4.49 4.31
N ASN A 10 -18.64 3.20 4.21
CA ASN A 10 -19.52 2.13 4.69
C ASN A 10 -20.92 2.30 4.10
N GLU A 11 -21.94 2.55 4.92
CA GLU A 11 -23.33 2.74 4.47
C GLU A 11 -23.75 4.21 4.40
N GLN A 12 -22.80 5.14 4.59
CA GLN A 12 -23.10 6.56 4.63
C GLN A 12 -22.73 7.23 3.31
N HIS A 13 -23.71 7.87 2.66
CA HIS A 13 -23.46 8.73 1.52
C HIS A 13 -22.81 10.03 1.98
N ILE A 14 -21.54 10.19 1.62
CA ILE A 14 -20.73 11.33 2.08
C ILE A 14 -20.73 12.50 1.10
N GLY A 15 -21.00 12.25 -0.18
CA GLY A 15 -21.00 13.31 -1.18
C GLY A 15 -21.07 12.80 -2.62
N THR A 16 -20.91 13.71 -3.55
CA THR A 16 -21.01 13.46 -4.98
C THR A 16 -19.79 14.02 -5.71
N LEU A 17 -19.18 13.15 -6.51
CA LEU A 17 -18.08 13.49 -7.40
C LEU A 17 -18.65 13.81 -8.79
N HIS A 18 -18.26 14.94 -9.34
CA HIS A 18 -18.68 15.44 -10.64
C HIS A 18 -17.47 15.58 -11.57
N GLU A 19 -17.68 15.33 -12.84
CA GLU A 19 -16.74 15.68 -13.91
C GLU A 19 -17.53 16.28 -15.08
N ALA A 20 -17.06 17.42 -15.56
CA ALA A 20 -17.58 18.04 -16.75
C ALA A 20 -16.47 18.77 -17.52
N ASN A 21 -16.28 18.41 -18.80
CA ASN A 21 -15.27 19.01 -19.68
C ASN A 21 -13.85 18.99 -19.13
N GLY A 22 -13.48 17.89 -18.44
CA GLY A 22 -12.15 17.72 -17.83
C GLY A 22 -11.95 18.45 -16.50
N VAL A 23 -12.98 19.11 -15.97
CA VAL A 23 -12.96 19.75 -14.65
C VAL A 23 -13.69 18.87 -13.64
N TRP A 24 -12.97 18.51 -12.56
CA TRP A 24 -13.53 17.73 -11.49
C TRP A 24 -14.04 18.62 -10.35
N ALA A 25 -15.06 18.15 -9.68
CA ALA A 25 -15.61 18.83 -8.51
C ALA A 25 -16.21 17.80 -7.54
N PHE A 26 -16.19 18.13 -6.24
CA PHE A 26 -16.78 17.31 -5.20
C PHE A 26 -17.68 18.16 -4.30
N GLU A 27 -18.82 17.60 -3.92
CA GLU A 27 -19.76 18.23 -2.98
C GLU A 27 -20.07 17.23 -1.87
N TYR A 28 -19.86 17.67 -0.63
CA TYR A 28 -20.28 16.88 0.54
C TYR A 28 -21.79 16.88 0.66
N SER A 29 -22.37 15.74 1.05
CA SER A 29 -23.80 15.67 1.34
C SER A 29 -24.15 16.46 2.61
N ALA A 30 -25.31 17.08 2.65
CA ALA A 30 -25.79 17.78 3.86
C ALA A 30 -25.85 16.83 5.07
N LYS A 31 -26.18 15.55 4.85
CA LYS A 31 -26.21 14.53 5.91
C LYS A 31 -24.82 14.30 6.49
N TRP A 32 -23.78 14.23 5.64
CA TRP A 32 -22.39 14.07 6.12
C TRP A 32 -21.91 15.33 6.84
N LEU A 33 -22.20 16.52 6.32
CA LEU A 33 -21.83 17.79 6.95
C LEU A 33 -22.48 17.97 8.33
N ALA A 34 -23.64 17.35 8.57
CA ALA A 34 -24.32 17.37 9.86
C ALA A 34 -23.93 16.20 10.78
N HIS A 35 -23.16 15.21 10.29
CA HIS A 35 -22.80 14.03 11.08
C HIS A 35 -21.87 14.41 12.25
N PRO A 36 -22.09 13.92 13.49
CA PRO A 36 -21.24 14.25 14.64
C PRO A 36 -19.79 13.84 14.44
N ASP A 37 -19.54 12.67 13.85
CA ASP A 37 -18.22 12.09 13.62
C ASP A 37 -17.69 12.38 12.21
N ARG A 38 -18.16 13.48 11.59
CA ARG A 38 -17.69 13.89 10.25
C ARG A 38 -16.21 14.27 10.24
N TYR A 39 -15.56 13.99 9.14
CA TYR A 39 -14.19 14.40 8.84
C TYR A 39 -14.03 14.69 7.36
N PRO A 40 -13.05 15.49 6.94
CA PRO A 40 -12.76 15.75 5.54
C PRO A 40 -12.09 14.52 4.90
N LEU A 41 -12.34 14.27 3.62
CA LEU A 41 -11.65 13.21 2.86
C LEU A 41 -10.13 13.38 2.88
N CYS A 42 -9.66 14.61 2.78
CA CYS A 42 -8.26 15.01 2.95
C CYS A 42 -8.21 16.52 3.23
N PRO A 43 -7.05 17.08 3.63
CA PRO A 43 -6.93 18.53 3.85
C PRO A 43 -7.25 19.37 2.62
N GLY A 44 -7.03 18.84 1.40
CA GLY A 44 -7.36 19.51 0.15
C GLY A 44 -8.88 19.58 -0.17
N LEU A 45 -9.69 18.79 0.54
CA LEU A 45 -11.15 18.73 0.42
C LEU A 45 -11.82 19.01 1.78
N PRO A 46 -11.71 20.24 2.32
CA PRO A 46 -12.24 20.57 3.64
C PRO A 46 -13.77 20.44 3.70
N LEU A 47 -14.31 20.20 4.90
CA LEU A 47 -15.75 20.16 5.14
C LEU A 47 -16.34 21.57 4.92
N ARG A 48 -17.08 21.73 3.84
CA ARG A 48 -17.84 22.96 3.55
C ARG A 48 -19.02 22.65 2.64
N GLU A 49 -20.04 23.48 2.71
CA GLU A 49 -21.18 23.43 1.80
C GLU A 49 -20.79 23.83 0.39
N GLY A 50 -21.52 23.29 -0.58
CA GLY A 50 -21.40 23.61 -1.99
C GLY A 50 -20.26 22.88 -2.70
N LEU A 51 -20.17 23.15 -3.98
CA LEU A 51 -19.34 22.43 -4.92
C LEU A 51 -17.87 22.93 -4.85
N GLN A 52 -16.96 22.06 -4.49
CA GLN A 52 -15.52 22.30 -4.50
C GLN A 52 -14.95 21.88 -5.85
N ARG A 53 -14.44 22.83 -6.64
CA ARG A 53 -13.99 22.61 -8.01
C ARG A 53 -12.47 22.67 -8.11
N ASP A 54 -11.92 21.84 -8.99
CA ASP A 54 -10.53 21.92 -9.40
C ASP A 54 -10.24 23.21 -10.18
N GLY A 55 -9.04 23.75 -9.96
CA GLY A 55 -8.49 24.85 -10.75
C GLY A 55 -7.70 24.39 -11.97
N GLY A 56 -7.09 25.33 -12.67
CA GLY A 56 -6.24 25.03 -13.82
C GLY A 56 -4.93 24.31 -13.46
N THR A 57 -4.29 24.73 -12.38
CA THR A 57 -2.97 24.23 -11.94
C THR A 57 -3.03 23.37 -10.67
N THR A 58 -4.02 23.58 -9.83
CA THR A 58 -4.21 22.85 -8.57
C THR A 58 -5.52 22.08 -8.66
N ARG A 59 -5.44 20.77 -8.55
CA ARG A 59 -6.55 19.85 -8.80
C ARG A 59 -6.79 18.90 -7.64
N PRO A 60 -7.13 19.39 -6.43
CA PRO A 60 -7.24 18.57 -5.24
C PRO A 60 -8.30 17.48 -5.35
N VAL A 61 -9.40 17.71 -6.09
CA VAL A 61 -10.45 16.72 -6.31
C VAL A 61 -9.92 15.59 -7.19
N GLN A 62 -9.43 15.92 -8.39
CA GLN A 62 -8.92 14.92 -9.33
C GLN A 62 -7.77 14.13 -8.72
N TRP A 63 -6.79 14.79 -8.09
CA TRP A 63 -5.64 14.12 -7.48
C TRP A 63 -6.03 13.19 -6.35
N TYR A 64 -6.99 13.60 -5.50
CA TYR A 64 -7.47 12.73 -4.43
C TYR A 64 -8.05 11.42 -4.98
N PHE A 65 -8.96 11.50 -5.95
CA PHE A 65 -9.65 10.33 -6.47
C PHE A 65 -8.79 9.52 -7.44
N ASP A 66 -7.94 10.14 -8.27
CA ASP A 66 -7.03 9.43 -9.18
C ASP A 66 -5.96 8.62 -8.42
N ASN A 67 -5.55 9.07 -7.22
CA ASN A 67 -4.65 8.34 -6.35
C ASN A 67 -5.24 7.02 -5.81
N LEU A 68 -6.55 6.80 -5.88
CA LEU A 68 -7.19 5.52 -5.53
C LEU A 68 -7.03 4.46 -6.62
N LEU A 69 -6.66 4.86 -7.83
CA LEU A 69 -6.53 3.97 -8.99
C LEU A 69 -5.15 3.29 -9.04
N PRO A 70 -5.05 2.13 -9.68
CA PRO A 70 -3.77 1.52 -10.01
C PRO A 70 -2.89 2.43 -10.87
N GLU A 71 -1.61 2.11 -10.93
CA GLU A 71 -0.60 2.90 -11.62
C GLU A 71 0.04 2.11 -12.75
N GLU A 72 0.73 2.85 -13.63
CA GLU A 72 1.62 2.30 -14.66
C GLU A 72 0.99 1.17 -15.49
N GLY A 73 1.69 0.06 -15.64
CA GLY A 73 1.25 -1.10 -16.42
C GLY A 73 -0.06 -1.72 -15.90
N GLN A 74 -0.28 -1.73 -14.59
CA GLN A 74 -1.52 -2.25 -14.01
C GLN A 74 -2.74 -1.43 -14.40
N ARG A 75 -2.61 -0.10 -14.46
CA ARG A 75 -3.69 0.77 -14.91
C ARG A 75 -4.04 0.50 -16.38
N THR A 76 -3.03 0.38 -17.24
CA THR A 76 -3.22 0.06 -18.66
C THR A 76 -3.88 -1.31 -18.84
N LEU A 77 -3.43 -2.32 -18.10
CA LEU A 77 -3.96 -3.66 -18.15
C LEU A 77 -5.43 -3.73 -17.70
N LEU A 78 -5.78 -3.06 -16.59
CA LEU A 78 -7.16 -3.00 -16.10
C LEU A 78 -8.06 -2.21 -17.05
N ALA A 79 -7.59 -1.09 -17.58
CA ALA A 79 -8.33 -0.32 -18.57
C ALA A 79 -8.65 -1.15 -19.81
N GLY A 80 -7.65 -1.86 -20.35
CA GLY A 80 -7.84 -2.77 -21.48
C GLY A 80 -8.85 -3.88 -21.19
N SER A 81 -8.77 -4.50 -19.99
CA SER A 81 -9.72 -5.54 -19.56
C SER A 81 -11.17 -5.04 -19.47
N ALA A 82 -11.37 -3.76 -19.19
CA ALA A 82 -12.70 -3.13 -19.11
C ALA A 82 -13.11 -2.42 -20.41
N SER A 83 -12.26 -2.46 -21.45
CA SER A 83 -12.47 -1.68 -22.69
C SER A 83 -12.60 -0.19 -22.44
N LEU A 84 -11.79 0.35 -21.51
CA LEU A 84 -11.73 1.76 -21.12
C LEU A 84 -10.39 2.38 -21.53
N ASP A 85 -10.36 3.72 -21.61
CA ASP A 85 -9.12 4.47 -21.76
C ASP A 85 -8.40 4.57 -20.40
N ALA A 86 -7.12 4.21 -20.37
CA ALA A 86 -6.27 4.31 -19.17
C ALA A 86 -6.10 5.76 -18.67
N HIS A 87 -6.28 6.74 -19.53
CA HIS A 87 -6.23 8.18 -19.19
C HIS A 87 -7.57 8.70 -18.65
N ASP A 88 -8.68 8.01 -18.85
CA ASP A 88 -9.98 8.40 -18.28
C ASP A 88 -10.13 7.87 -16.85
N ALA A 89 -9.51 8.59 -15.90
CA ALA A 89 -9.59 8.25 -14.48
C ALA A 89 -11.03 8.17 -13.96
N PHE A 90 -11.94 9.03 -14.46
CA PHE A 90 -13.33 9.03 -14.03
C PHE A 90 -14.06 7.75 -14.47
N ALA A 91 -13.88 7.30 -15.70
CA ALA A 91 -14.43 6.04 -16.17
C ALA A 91 -13.88 4.83 -15.43
N LEU A 92 -12.57 4.84 -15.10
CA LEU A 92 -11.95 3.80 -14.29
C LEU A 92 -12.53 3.76 -12.87
N LEU A 93 -12.75 4.92 -12.24
CA LEU A 93 -13.40 5.01 -10.92
C LEU A 93 -14.86 4.54 -10.98
N ALA A 94 -15.60 4.89 -12.03
CA ALA A 94 -16.96 4.41 -12.23
C ALA A 94 -17.04 2.89 -12.35
N TYR A 95 -16.01 2.27 -12.94
CA TYR A 95 -15.99 0.82 -13.16
C TYR A 95 -15.40 0.05 -11.97
N TYR A 96 -14.33 0.54 -11.34
CA TYR A 96 -13.58 -0.17 -10.31
C TYR A 96 -13.77 0.38 -8.89
N GLY A 97 -14.48 1.48 -8.70
CA GLY A 97 -14.56 2.19 -7.43
C GLY A 97 -15.37 1.50 -6.32
N ALA A 98 -15.95 0.31 -6.59
CA ALA A 98 -16.68 -0.45 -5.59
C ALA A 98 -15.80 -0.98 -4.43
N GLU A 99 -14.51 -1.20 -4.66
CA GLU A 99 -13.53 -1.53 -3.61
C GLU A 99 -12.22 -0.78 -3.90
N SER A 100 -11.78 0.03 -2.94
CA SER A 100 -10.57 0.83 -3.04
C SER A 100 -9.70 0.72 -1.78
N ALA A 101 -8.55 1.38 -1.77
CA ALA A 101 -7.80 1.63 -0.55
C ALA A 101 -8.60 2.57 0.36
N GLY A 102 -8.57 2.34 1.67
CA GLY A 102 -9.35 3.09 2.65
C GLY A 102 -10.83 2.70 2.65
N SER A 103 -11.68 3.69 2.88
CA SER A 103 -13.11 3.48 3.13
C SER A 103 -14.02 3.93 1.98
N VAL A 104 -13.51 4.73 1.04
CA VAL A 104 -14.35 5.34 0.01
C VAL A 104 -14.76 4.31 -1.04
N THR A 105 -16.05 4.20 -1.27
CA THR A 105 -16.68 3.47 -2.36
C THR A 105 -17.31 4.48 -3.31
N LEU A 106 -17.08 4.31 -4.61
CA LEU A 106 -17.65 5.16 -5.66
C LEU A 106 -18.61 4.34 -6.51
N LEU A 107 -19.87 4.78 -6.57
CA LEU A 107 -20.93 4.10 -7.30
C LEU A 107 -21.62 5.07 -8.26
N PRO A 108 -22.02 4.61 -9.46
CA PRO A 108 -22.79 5.45 -10.40
C PRO A 108 -24.24 5.73 -9.92
N ASP A 109 -24.77 4.85 -9.08
CA ASP A 109 -26.13 4.97 -8.55
C ASP A 109 -26.14 5.38 -7.09
N THR A 110 -27.25 5.95 -6.63
CA THR A 110 -27.45 6.36 -5.23
C THR A 110 -27.73 5.21 -4.26
N ALA A 111 -27.99 4.01 -4.78
CA ALA A 111 -28.16 2.82 -3.95
C ALA A 111 -26.80 2.30 -3.49
N SER A 112 -26.63 2.11 -2.17
CA SER A 112 -25.48 1.37 -1.66
C SER A 112 -25.55 -0.08 -2.14
N GLU A 113 -24.38 -0.75 -2.31
CA GLU A 113 -24.34 -2.20 -2.56
C GLU A 113 -24.96 -2.93 -1.35
N ALA A 114 -26.24 -3.28 -1.44
CA ALA A 114 -27.01 -3.83 -0.31
C ALA A 114 -26.65 -5.30 -0.02
N ASP A 115 -26.33 -6.08 -1.05
CA ASP A 115 -26.06 -7.51 -0.88
C ASP A 115 -24.64 -7.74 -0.36
N ARG A 116 -24.56 -8.43 0.78
CA ARG A 116 -23.27 -8.85 1.38
C ARG A 116 -23.14 -10.36 1.27
N ALA A 117 -22.13 -10.81 0.54
CA ALA A 117 -21.81 -12.22 0.39
C ALA A 117 -20.31 -12.44 0.25
N ILE A 118 -19.88 -13.68 0.41
CA ILE A 118 -18.52 -14.12 0.12
C ILE A 118 -18.58 -15.28 -0.87
N HIS A 119 -17.61 -15.34 -1.77
CA HIS A 119 -17.49 -16.40 -2.76
C HIS A 119 -16.17 -17.16 -2.53
N PRO A 120 -16.17 -18.50 -2.41
CA PRO A 120 -14.94 -19.25 -2.26
C PRO A 120 -13.94 -18.98 -3.40
N LEU A 121 -12.66 -18.89 -3.06
CA LEU A 121 -11.55 -18.81 -4.01
C LEU A 121 -10.64 -20.02 -3.80
N PRO A 122 -10.92 -21.15 -4.44
CA PRO A 122 -10.10 -22.36 -4.31
C PRO A 122 -8.69 -22.16 -4.88
N ASP A 123 -7.73 -22.94 -4.38
CA ASP A 123 -6.31 -22.86 -4.78
C ASP A 123 -6.10 -23.12 -6.27
N ASP A 124 -6.85 -24.02 -6.87
CA ASP A 124 -6.76 -24.34 -8.31
C ASP A 124 -7.26 -23.18 -9.20
N GLU A 125 -8.33 -22.50 -8.79
CA GLU A 125 -8.80 -21.29 -9.46
C GLU A 125 -7.80 -20.15 -9.33
N LEU A 126 -7.30 -19.89 -8.12
CA LEU A 126 -6.28 -18.86 -7.89
C LEU A 126 -5.01 -19.18 -8.70
N SER A 127 -4.54 -20.43 -8.69
CA SER A 127 -3.40 -20.89 -9.51
C SER A 127 -3.62 -20.64 -10.99
N ARG A 128 -4.82 -20.91 -11.51
CA ARG A 128 -5.17 -20.65 -12.90
C ARG A 128 -5.07 -19.15 -13.24
N ARG A 129 -5.61 -18.28 -12.39
CA ARG A 129 -5.54 -16.82 -12.59
C ARG A 129 -4.09 -16.32 -12.55
N ILE A 130 -3.27 -16.81 -11.63
CA ILE A 130 -1.84 -16.44 -11.53
C ILE A 130 -1.10 -16.83 -12.82
N ARG A 131 -1.34 -18.01 -13.39
CA ARG A 131 -0.69 -18.43 -14.65
C ARG A 131 -1.06 -17.59 -15.87
N GLN A 132 -2.16 -16.83 -15.82
CA GLN A 132 -2.58 -15.95 -16.90
C GLN A 132 -1.89 -14.58 -16.87
N MET A 133 -1.23 -14.25 -15.75
CA MET A 133 -0.43 -13.02 -15.65
C MET A 133 0.81 -13.07 -16.58
N PRO A 134 1.31 -11.95 -17.05
CA PRO A 134 0.80 -10.59 -16.88
C PRO A 134 -0.28 -10.19 -17.89
N HIS A 135 -0.69 -11.09 -18.77
CA HIS A 135 -1.57 -10.77 -19.89
C HIS A 135 -3.01 -10.48 -19.48
N ILE A 136 -3.47 -11.17 -18.43
CA ILE A 136 -4.82 -10.99 -17.88
C ILE A 136 -4.67 -10.50 -16.43
N PRO A 137 -5.38 -9.44 -16.03
CA PRO A 137 -5.35 -8.97 -14.64
C PRO A 137 -5.79 -10.08 -13.69
N LEU A 138 -5.13 -10.20 -12.53
CA LEU A 138 -5.53 -11.13 -11.47
C LEU A 138 -6.99 -10.92 -11.03
N THR A 139 -7.48 -9.68 -11.16
CA THR A 139 -8.85 -9.27 -10.81
C THR A 139 -9.87 -9.45 -11.93
N HIS A 140 -9.48 -9.98 -13.11
CA HIS A 140 -10.37 -10.07 -14.28
C HIS A 140 -11.69 -10.83 -13.99
N GLU A 141 -11.59 -11.93 -13.24
CA GLU A 141 -12.75 -12.75 -12.86
C GLU A 141 -13.23 -12.47 -11.42
N ALA A 142 -12.70 -11.42 -10.77
CA ALA A 142 -13.11 -11.09 -9.40
C ALA A 142 -14.58 -10.76 -9.32
N LYS A 143 -15.25 -11.27 -8.29
CA LYS A 143 -16.70 -11.09 -8.07
C LYS A 143 -17.06 -9.64 -7.78
N LYS A 144 -16.13 -8.87 -7.23
CA LYS A 144 -16.25 -7.45 -7.00
C LYS A 144 -15.21 -6.70 -7.81
N ARG A 145 -15.65 -5.66 -8.52
CA ARG A 145 -14.74 -4.75 -9.21
C ARG A 145 -13.96 -3.95 -8.18
N MET A 146 -12.64 -3.91 -8.31
CA MET A 146 -11.78 -3.31 -7.31
C MET A 146 -10.64 -2.51 -7.93
N SER A 147 -10.32 -1.41 -7.26
CA SER A 147 -9.21 -0.53 -7.56
C SER A 147 -8.31 -0.44 -6.34
N LEU A 148 -7.15 -1.07 -6.39
CA LEU A 148 -6.13 -0.98 -5.34
C LEU A 148 -4.91 -0.28 -5.91
N ALA A 149 -4.52 0.85 -5.34
CA ALA A 149 -3.36 1.63 -5.76
C ALA A 149 -2.08 0.79 -5.82
N GLY A 150 -1.14 1.17 -6.70
CA GLY A 150 0.17 0.55 -6.88
C GLY A 150 0.33 -0.19 -8.21
N ALA A 151 1.57 -0.62 -8.50
CA ALA A 151 1.98 -1.16 -9.80
C ALA A 151 1.97 -2.70 -9.87
N GLN A 152 1.88 -3.42 -8.75
CA GLN A 152 1.88 -4.89 -8.71
C GLN A 152 0.48 -5.48 -8.88
N HIS A 153 0.39 -6.70 -9.42
CA HIS A 153 -0.83 -7.51 -9.39
C HIS A 153 -1.25 -7.80 -7.96
N LYS A 154 -2.49 -7.51 -7.63
CA LYS A 154 -3.05 -7.75 -6.30
C LYS A 154 -4.54 -8.03 -6.39
N LEU A 155 -5.04 -8.75 -5.39
CA LEU A 155 -6.45 -9.11 -5.26
C LEU A 155 -6.90 -8.85 -3.81
N ALA A 156 -8.02 -8.14 -3.63
CA ALA A 156 -8.64 -8.00 -2.32
C ALA A 156 -9.41 -9.27 -1.99
N VAL A 157 -9.08 -9.90 -0.87
CA VAL A 157 -9.67 -11.19 -0.45
C VAL A 157 -10.14 -11.12 1.00
N ILE A 158 -10.89 -12.13 1.39
CA ILE A 158 -11.24 -12.41 2.77
C ILE A 158 -10.49 -13.69 3.17
N LEU A 159 -9.73 -13.62 4.24
CA LEU A 159 -9.11 -14.77 4.89
C LEU A 159 -9.91 -15.08 6.16
N THR A 160 -10.45 -16.28 6.23
CA THR A 160 -11.23 -16.74 7.40
C THR A 160 -10.31 -17.37 8.46
N PRO A 161 -10.76 -17.49 9.72
CA PRO A 161 -9.94 -18.09 10.79
C PRO A 161 -9.51 -19.54 10.54
N ASP A 162 -10.25 -20.29 9.71
CA ASP A 162 -9.93 -21.65 9.25
C ASP A 162 -9.04 -21.66 8.00
N ASP A 163 -8.40 -20.54 7.68
CA ASP A 163 -7.46 -20.35 6.56
C ASP A 163 -8.11 -20.45 5.16
N GLY A 164 -9.44 -20.35 5.07
CA GLY A 164 -10.18 -20.32 3.80
C GLY A 164 -10.02 -18.98 3.08
N LEU A 165 -9.79 -19.00 1.76
CA LEU A 165 -9.78 -17.81 0.92
C LEU A 165 -11.14 -17.62 0.25
N TYR A 166 -11.62 -16.36 0.28
CA TYR A 166 -12.87 -15.94 -0.35
C TYR A 166 -12.70 -14.58 -1.04
N GLU A 167 -13.51 -14.34 -2.05
CA GLU A 167 -13.68 -13.02 -2.66
C GLU A 167 -14.88 -12.30 -2.03
N PRO A 168 -14.76 -10.98 -1.74
CA PRO A 168 -15.92 -10.20 -1.31
C PRO A 168 -16.91 -10.01 -2.46
N VAL A 169 -18.22 -9.99 -2.14
CA VAL A 169 -19.31 -9.73 -3.08
C VAL A 169 -20.15 -8.57 -2.54
N GLY A 170 -20.62 -7.70 -3.43
CA GLY A 170 -21.45 -6.55 -3.07
C GLY A 170 -20.81 -5.67 -1.99
N GLY A 171 -21.56 -5.28 -0.98
CA GLY A 171 -21.12 -4.42 0.13
C GLY A 171 -20.06 -5.02 1.06
N THR A 172 -19.72 -6.31 0.91
CA THR A 172 -18.76 -6.99 1.82
C THR A 172 -17.36 -6.35 1.73
N ALA A 173 -16.76 -6.07 2.87
CA ALA A 173 -15.40 -5.56 2.96
C ALA A 173 -14.39 -6.72 2.84
N SER A 174 -13.33 -6.54 2.05
CA SER A 174 -12.17 -7.44 2.07
C SER A 174 -11.38 -7.27 3.36
N THR A 175 -10.68 -8.31 3.80
CA THR A 175 -9.86 -8.29 5.03
C THR A 175 -8.37 -8.31 4.74
N HIS A 176 -7.97 -8.82 3.59
CA HIS A 176 -6.58 -8.99 3.18
C HIS A 176 -6.36 -8.52 1.74
N ILE A 177 -5.11 -8.23 1.42
CA ILE A 177 -4.62 -8.08 0.05
C ILE A 177 -3.73 -9.29 -0.23
N LEU A 178 -3.98 -9.96 -1.35
CA LEU A 178 -3.20 -11.06 -1.86
C LEU A 178 -2.32 -10.55 -3.02
N LYS A 179 -1.03 -10.88 -2.99
CA LYS A 179 -0.08 -10.58 -4.06
C LYS A 179 0.65 -11.88 -4.45
N PRO A 180 0.61 -12.33 -5.70
CA PRO A 180 1.50 -13.38 -6.22
C PRO A 180 2.90 -12.82 -6.50
N ASP A 181 3.84 -13.70 -6.85
CA ASP A 181 5.13 -13.27 -7.35
C ASP A 181 5.00 -12.34 -8.55
N HIS A 182 5.92 -11.41 -8.67
CA HIS A 182 5.98 -10.49 -9.81
C HIS A 182 6.25 -11.30 -11.09
N PRO A 183 5.48 -11.06 -12.19
CA PRO A 183 5.64 -11.83 -13.42
C PRO A 183 6.95 -11.52 -14.16
N ASP A 184 7.58 -10.38 -13.93
CA ASP A 184 8.89 -10.04 -14.45
C ASP A 184 9.98 -10.72 -13.61
N LEU A 185 10.80 -11.54 -14.25
CA LEU A 185 11.90 -12.27 -13.62
C LEU A 185 12.98 -11.37 -13.03
N SER A 186 13.04 -10.09 -13.42
CA SER A 186 13.90 -9.10 -12.76
C SER A 186 13.53 -8.88 -11.29
N TYR A 187 12.31 -9.26 -10.91
CA TYR A 187 11.78 -9.19 -9.54
C TYR A 187 11.34 -10.58 -9.05
N ALA A 188 12.06 -11.63 -9.45
CA ALA A 188 11.75 -12.99 -9.07
C ALA A 188 11.64 -13.15 -7.55
N HIS A 189 10.74 -14.05 -7.10
CA HIS A 189 10.52 -14.33 -5.68
C HIS A 189 10.12 -13.10 -4.83
N SER A 190 9.35 -12.19 -5.40
CA SER A 190 8.91 -10.97 -4.72
C SER A 190 8.06 -11.26 -3.47
N VAL A 191 7.31 -12.38 -3.46
CA VAL A 191 6.51 -12.84 -2.32
C VAL A 191 7.37 -13.07 -1.09
N ILE A 192 8.45 -13.83 -1.20
CA ILE A 192 9.32 -14.11 -0.05
C ILE A 192 10.08 -12.85 0.38
N ASN A 193 10.50 -12.01 -0.55
CA ASN A 193 11.21 -10.77 -0.25
C ASN A 193 10.33 -9.84 0.61
N GLU A 194 9.11 -9.54 0.16
CA GLU A 194 8.18 -8.68 0.91
C GLU A 194 7.78 -9.32 2.25
N TRP A 195 7.45 -10.61 2.25
CA TRP A 195 7.12 -11.33 3.48
C TRP A 195 8.25 -11.30 4.51
N PHE A 196 9.50 -11.52 4.07
CA PHE A 196 10.67 -11.54 4.94
C PHE A 196 10.91 -10.16 5.58
N VAL A 197 10.93 -9.10 4.76
CA VAL A 197 11.19 -7.74 5.26
C VAL A 197 10.05 -7.22 6.14
N MET A 198 8.79 -7.52 5.80
CA MET A 198 7.64 -7.18 6.65
C MET A 198 7.65 -7.94 7.98
N THR A 199 8.02 -9.23 7.97
CA THR A 199 8.16 -10.03 9.19
C THR A 199 9.32 -9.50 10.04
N LEU A 200 10.45 -9.16 9.42
CA LEU A 200 11.57 -8.51 10.10
C LEU A 200 11.17 -7.18 10.73
N ALA A 201 10.42 -6.35 10.01
CA ALA A 201 9.89 -5.08 10.52
C ALA A 201 9.05 -5.28 11.79
N ALA A 202 8.17 -6.28 11.80
CA ALA A 202 7.38 -6.64 12.99
C ALA A 202 8.29 -7.08 14.17
N ARG A 203 9.33 -7.88 13.91
CA ARG A 203 10.26 -8.36 14.95
C ARG A 203 11.05 -7.22 15.59
N VAL A 204 11.44 -6.21 14.78
CA VAL A 204 12.13 -5.01 15.31
C VAL A 204 11.18 -3.93 15.83
N LYS A 205 9.88 -4.26 15.94
CA LYS A 205 8.83 -3.42 16.54
C LYS A 205 8.46 -2.18 15.73
N LEU A 206 8.60 -2.21 14.41
CA LEU A 206 7.88 -1.27 13.56
C LEU A 206 6.38 -1.63 13.59
N ASN A 207 5.54 -0.61 13.50
CA ASN A 207 4.10 -0.80 13.40
C ASN A 207 3.75 -1.23 11.96
N VAL A 208 3.52 -2.51 11.76
CA VAL A 208 3.19 -3.13 10.47
C VAL A 208 2.00 -4.07 10.60
N PRO A 209 1.19 -4.29 9.54
CA PRO A 209 0.14 -5.29 9.55
C PRO A 209 0.68 -6.72 9.65
N THR A 210 -0.17 -7.65 10.06
CA THR A 210 0.14 -9.08 10.01
C THR A 210 0.26 -9.55 8.58
N VAL A 211 1.28 -10.36 8.31
CA VAL A 211 1.56 -10.94 7.00
C VAL A 211 1.69 -12.45 7.09
N SER A 212 1.28 -13.14 6.03
CA SER A 212 1.49 -14.57 5.85
C SER A 212 1.79 -14.90 4.39
N ARG A 213 2.17 -16.14 4.12
CA ARG A 213 2.40 -16.64 2.76
C ARG A 213 1.93 -18.07 2.65
N ARG A 214 1.53 -18.49 1.46
CA ARG A 214 1.16 -19.85 1.11
C ARG A 214 1.56 -20.20 -0.32
N TYR A 215 1.41 -21.48 -0.69
CA TYR A 215 1.72 -22.00 -2.03
C TYR A 215 0.50 -22.68 -2.64
N VAL A 216 0.01 -22.20 -3.81
CA VAL A 216 -1.24 -22.64 -4.49
C VAL A 216 -1.09 -23.25 -5.92
N PRO A 217 -0.06 -23.86 -6.46
CA PRO A 217 1.30 -24.07 -5.96
C PRO A 217 2.21 -22.85 -6.02
N GLN A 218 1.85 -21.80 -6.80
CA GLN A 218 2.64 -20.58 -6.85
C GLN A 218 2.66 -19.90 -5.46
N PRO A 219 3.77 -19.26 -5.08
CA PRO A 219 3.80 -18.50 -3.85
C PRO A 219 2.85 -17.32 -3.93
N VAL A 220 2.12 -17.08 -2.85
CA VAL A 220 1.28 -15.89 -2.67
C VAL A 220 1.50 -15.30 -1.30
N TYR A 221 1.59 -13.97 -1.25
CA TYR A 221 1.69 -13.16 -0.07
C TYR A 221 0.31 -12.66 0.33
N LEU A 222 0.03 -12.65 1.62
CA LEU A 222 -1.20 -12.17 2.22
C LEU A 222 -0.86 -11.12 3.28
N ILE A 223 -1.41 -9.94 3.15
CA ILE A 223 -1.29 -8.87 4.14
C ILE A 223 -2.66 -8.47 4.67
N GLN A 224 -2.81 -8.46 6.00
CA GLN A 224 -4.01 -7.97 6.64
C GLN A 224 -4.18 -6.47 6.34
N ARG A 225 -5.38 -6.05 5.99
CA ARG A 225 -5.69 -4.65 5.74
C ARG A 225 -5.79 -3.89 7.05
N PHE A 226 -4.93 -2.87 7.23
CA PHE A 226 -4.97 -1.98 8.40
C PHE A 226 -6.14 -0.99 8.36
N ASP A 227 -6.71 -0.78 7.19
CA ASP A 227 -7.88 0.07 6.94
C ASP A 227 -9.20 -0.71 7.08
N ARG A 228 -9.17 -1.81 7.85
CA ARG A 228 -10.31 -2.64 8.19
C ARG A 228 -10.33 -2.89 9.69
N GLN A 229 -11.51 -2.77 10.28
CA GLN A 229 -11.72 -3.02 11.70
C GLN A 229 -12.92 -3.95 11.88
N GLN A 230 -12.78 -4.90 12.77
CA GLN A 230 -13.91 -5.75 13.15
C GLN A 230 -14.85 -4.94 14.05
N ASP A 231 -16.14 -4.91 13.70
CA ASP A 231 -17.20 -4.22 14.44
C ASP A 231 -18.27 -5.21 14.85
N GLY A 232 -18.06 -5.87 15.98
CA GLY A 232 -19.00 -6.75 16.65
C GLY A 232 -19.91 -7.56 15.72
N GLU A 233 -21.22 -7.25 15.75
CA GLU A 233 -22.25 -7.94 14.96
C GLU A 233 -22.29 -7.50 13.48
N GLN A 234 -21.73 -6.35 13.14
CA GLN A 234 -21.78 -5.81 11.77
C GLN A 234 -20.69 -6.37 10.86
N GLY A 235 -19.74 -7.12 11.41
CA GLY A 235 -18.63 -7.70 10.66
C GLY A 235 -17.46 -6.74 10.50
N TRP A 236 -16.98 -6.52 9.27
CA TRP A 236 -15.82 -5.64 9.00
C TRP A 236 -16.29 -4.28 8.48
N ILE A 237 -15.81 -3.20 9.12
CA ILE A 237 -15.97 -1.82 8.66
C ILE A 237 -14.68 -1.32 8.01
N ARG A 238 -14.85 -0.36 7.10
CA ARG A 238 -13.76 0.33 6.41
C ARG A 238 -13.37 1.57 7.19
N LEU A 239 -12.06 1.71 7.49
CA LEU A 239 -11.49 2.92 8.06
C LEU A 239 -10.97 3.82 6.93
N HIS A 240 -11.17 5.11 7.08
CA HIS A 240 -10.70 6.06 6.08
C HIS A 240 -9.17 6.16 6.13
N SER A 241 -8.53 5.86 5.01
CA SER A 241 -7.09 5.91 4.84
C SER A 241 -6.75 6.68 3.56
N ILE A 242 -5.73 7.52 3.64
CA ILE A 242 -5.18 8.29 2.52
C ILE A 242 -3.67 8.10 2.47
N ASP A 243 -3.09 8.09 1.27
CA ASP A 243 -1.64 8.09 1.10
C ASP A 243 -1.04 9.50 1.25
N ALA A 244 0.31 9.62 1.31
CA ALA A 244 0.96 10.90 1.48
C ALA A 244 0.73 11.85 0.28
N CYS A 245 0.51 11.35 -0.93
CA CYS A 245 0.14 12.20 -2.07
C CYS A 245 -1.24 12.83 -1.86
N GLN A 246 -2.22 12.04 -1.43
CA GLN A 246 -3.56 12.53 -1.09
C GLN A 246 -3.54 13.51 0.09
N LEU A 247 -2.75 13.20 1.13
CA LEU A 247 -2.59 14.07 2.30
C LEU A 247 -2.01 15.44 1.94
N LEU A 248 -1.07 15.47 0.99
CA LEU A 248 -0.39 16.69 0.55
C LEU A 248 -1.06 17.39 -0.63
N GLY A 249 -2.12 16.81 -1.21
CA GLY A 249 -2.77 17.31 -2.41
C GLY A 249 -1.85 17.28 -3.63
N LEU A 250 -1.13 16.18 -3.83
CA LEU A 250 -0.20 15.96 -4.93
C LEU A 250 -0.75 14.95 -5.94
N ASP A 251 -0.42 15.18 -7.21
CA ASP A 251 -0.58 14.19 -8.26
C ASP A 251 0.33 12.97 -8.00
N ARG A 252 -0.12 11.78 -8.36
CA ARG A 252 0.64 10.51 -8.25
C ARG A 252 2.01 10.56 -8.94
N ALA A 253 2.16 11.39 -9.98
CA ALA A 253 3.43 11.54 -10.69
C ALA A 253 4.57 12.05 -9.79
N TYR A 254 4.23 12.72 -8.67
CA TYR A 254 5.21 13.24 -7.72
C TYR A 254 5.63 12.25 -6.64
N LYS A 255 5.17 10.99 -6.69
CA LYS A 255 5.42 9.99 -5.64
C LYS A 255 6.91 9.79 -5.29
N TYR A 256 7.81 9.89 -6.26
CA TYR A 256 9.26 9.81 -6.06
C TYR A 256 9.92 11.19 -5.90
N SER A 257 9.57 12.13 -6.79
CA SER A 257 10.29 13.39 -6.92
C SER A 257 10.03 14.40 -5.79
N ALA A 258 8.93 14.24 -5.04
CA ALA A 258 8.61 15.13 -3.94
C ALA A 258 9.19 14.66 -2.59
N GLY A 259 9.79 13.46 -2.51
CA GLY A 259 10.33 12.91 -1.27
C GLY A 259 11.51 13.73 -0.73
N SER A 260 11.46 14.11 0.55
CA SER A 260 12.57 14.71 1.28
C SER A 260 12.41 14.49 2.79
N VAL A 261 13.50 14.63 3.55
CA VAL A 261 13.45 14.52 5.02
C VAL A 261 12.57 15.62 5.63
N GLU A 262 12.61 16.83 5.07
CA GLU A 262 11.77 17.95 5.49
C GLU A 262 10.29 17.65 5.27
N LEU A 263 9.97 16.93 4.19
CA LEU A 263 8.62 16.50 3.93
C LEU A 263 8.14 15.45 4.96
N LEU A 264 9.02 14.52 5.38
CA LEU A 264 8.70 13.59 6.49
C LEU A 264 8.39 14.35 7.78
N ALA A 265 9.17 15.39 8.10
CA ALA A 265 8.91 16.25 9.26
C ALA A 265 7.54 16.97 9.13
N ARG A 266 7.21 17.46 7.93
CA ARG A 266 5.91 18.09 7.65
C ARG A 266 4.76 17.09 7.80
N LEU A 267 4.87 15.88 7.27
CA LEU A 267 3.88 14.81 7.41
C LEU A 267 3.64 14.46 8.89
N ALA A 268 4.71 14.35 9.69
CA ALA A 268 4.60 14.13 11.13
C ALA A 268 3.80 15.25 11.83
N ASN A 269 4.02 16.50 11.43
CA ASN A 269 3.33 17.66 12.03
C ASN A 269 1.85 17.74 11.67
N LEU A 270 1.39 17.06 10.62
CA LEU A 270 -0.04 16.95 10.27
C LEU A 270 -0.77 15.92 11.14
N CYS A 271 -0.05 15.05 11.82
CA CYS A 271 -0.66 14.03 12.69
C CYS A 271 -1.11 14.63 14.04
N ALA A 272 -2.16 14.06 14.62
CA ALA A 272 -2.67 14.43 15.94
C ALA A 272 -1.62 14.26 17.07
N ALA A 273 -0.66 13.33 16.90
CA ALA A 273 0.46 13.11 17.81
C ALA A 273 1.82 13.27 17.09
N PRO A 274 2.27 14.53 16.79
CA PRO A 274 3.42 14.78 15.93
C PRO A 274 4.73 14.15 16.43
N ALA A 275 4.95 14.13 17.75
CA ALA A 275 6.18 13.58 18.32
C ALA A 275 6.28 12.07 18.12
N ILE A 276 5.15 11.36 18.23
CA ILE A 276 5.08 9.90 18.00
C ILE A 276 5.29 9.62 16.51
N ALA A 277 4.55 10.30 15.64
CA ALA A 277 4.66 10.15 14.18
C ALA A 277 6.08 10.42 13.68
N ARG A 278 6.75 11.44 14.24
CA ARG A 278 8.14 11.78 13.91
C ARG A 278 9.12 10.64 14.24
N GLY A 279 9.00 10.05 15.43
CA GLY A 279 9.83 8.91 15.82
C GLY A 279 9.57 7.67 14.96
N GLN A 280 8.31 7.41 14.60
CA GLN A 280 7.92 6.30 13.73
C GLN A 280 8.44 6.49 12.30
N LEU A 281 8.26 7.66 11.69
CA LEU A 281 8.76 7.97 10.34
C LEU A 281 10.29 7.94 10.27
N PHE A 282 10.98 8.39 11.31
CA PHE A 282 12.44 8.29 11.39
C PHE A 282 12.91 6.83 11.48
N SER A 283 12.23 6.00 12.27
CA SER A 283 12.52 4.57 12.35
C SER A 283 12.23 3.87 11.02
N TRP A 284 11.14 4.23 10.33
CA TRP A 284 10.79 3.73 9.01
C TRP A 284 11.86 4.11 7.95
N LEU A 285 12.30 5.38 7.90
CA LEU A 285 13.35 5.82 6.99
C LEU A 285 14.65 5.02 7.24
N THR A 286 15.04 4.92 8.51
CA THR A 286 16.26 4.17 8.91
C THR A 286 16.13 2.69 8.54
N PHE A 287 14.97 2.07 8.74
CA PHE A 287 14.72 0.67 8.39
C PHE A 287 14.84 0.44 6.87
N ASN A 288 14.24 1.30 6.03
CA ASN A 288 14.35 1.21 4.58
C ASN A 288 15.81 1.32 4.09
N VAL A 289 16.63 2.17 4.72
CA VAL A 289 18.07 2.22 4.44
C VAL A 289 18.76 0.92 4.83
N LEU A 290 18.47 0.38 6.01
CA LEU A 290 19.10 -0.85 6.51
C LEU A 290 18.73 -2.09 5.70
N THR A 291 17.52 -2.14 5.16
CA THR A 291 17.03 -3.27 4.35
C THR A 291 17.20 -3.07 2.84
N GLY A 292 17.73 -1.92 2.42
CA GLY A 292 17.96 -1.63 1.01
C GLY A 292 16.66 -1.46 0.20
N ASN A 293 15.64 -0.87 0.80
CA ASN A 293 14.40 -0.54 0.10
C ASN A 293 14.48 0.83 -0.56
N THR A 294 14.70 0.89 -1.86
CA THR A 294 14.76 2.14 -2.64
C THR A 294 13.41 2.54 -3.22
N ASP A 295 12.41 1.66 -3.15
CA ASP A 295 11.06 1.91 -3.66
C ASP A 295 10.08 2.45 -2.60
N ALA A 296 10.58 2.81 -1.43
CA ALA A 296 9.76 3.37 -0.34
C ALA A 296 9.34 4.83 -0.66
N HIS A 297 8.40 5.03 -1.57
CA HIS A 297 7.96 6.35 -2.03
C HIS A 297 6.76 6.92 -1.25
N LEU A 298 6.26 8.13 -1.61
CA LEU A 298 5.16 8.80 -0.89
C LEU A 298 3.91 7.94 -0.76
N LYS A 299 3.55 7.19 -1.78
CA LYS A 299 2.34 6.36 -1.77
C LYS A 299 2.46 5.10 -0.89
N ASN A 300 3.66 4.78 -0.40
CA ASN A 300 3.91 3.72 0.59
C ASN A 300 3.81 4.23 2.04
N LEU A 301 3.45 5.49 2.23
CA LEU A 301 3.05 6.06 3.51
C LEU A 301 1.58 6.40 3.50
N SER A 302 0.82 5.81 4.43
CA SER A 302 -0.61 6.08 4.59
C SER A 302 -0.93 6.64 5.97
N PHE A 303 -2.09 7.28 6.03
CA PHE A 303 -2.61 7.94 7.22
C PHE A 303 -4.07 7.58 7.40
N LEU A 304 -4.45 7.23 8.61
CA LEU A 304 -5.85 7.06 9.00
C LEU A 304 -6.42 8.43 9.36
N VAL A 305 -7.61 8.72 8.87
CA VAL A 305 -8.30 10.00 9.09
C VAL A 305 -9.68 9.72 9.67
N ASP A 306 -9.98 10.37 10.78
CA ASP A 306 -11.29 10.34 11.42
C ASP A 306 -11.58 11.67 12.12
N HIS A 307 -12.63 11.71 12.94
CA HIS A 307 -13.02 12.91 13.70
C HIS A 307 -11.98 13.33 14.75
N ASP A 308 -11.12 12.43 15.23
CA ASP A 308 -10.02 12.71 16.15
C ASP A 308 -8.78 13.27 15.44
N GLY A 309 -8.78 13.28 14.12
CA GLY A 309 -7.72 13.83 13.28
C GLY A 309 -6.97 12.80 12.44
N ILE A 310 -5.72 13.12 12.13
CA ILE A 310 -4.87 12.34 11.22
C ILE A 310 -3.86 11.55 12.07
N ARG A 311 -3.74 10.24 11.79
CA ARG A 311 -2.75 9.35 12.43
C ARG A 311 -1.97 8.58 11.39
N LEU A 312 -0.68 8.36 11.64
CA LEU A 312 0.13 7.51 10.79
C LEU A 312 -0.42 6.08 10.81
N ALA A 313 -0.67 5.51 9.64
CA ALA A 313 -1.08 4.12 9.49
C ALA A 313 0.09 3.16 9.71
N PRO A 314 -0.15 1.86 9.94
CA PRO A 314 0.90 0.85 9.89
C PRO A 314 1.65 0.87 8.57
N PHE A 315 2.96 0.65 8.59
CA PHE A 315 3.81 0.61 7.40
C PHE A 315 3.58 -0.68 6.60
N TYR A 316 3.63 -0.58 5.29
CA TYR A 316 3.43 -1.68 4.34
C TYR A 316 4.36 -1.52 3.14
N ASP A 317 4.36 -2.50 2.22
CA ASP A 317 5.24 -2.50 1.04
C ASP A 317 6.73 -2.34 1.43
N LEU A 318 7.13 -2.98 2.54
CA LEU A 318 8.51 -3.06 2.95
C LEU A 318 9.15 -4.29 2.31
N LEU A 319 10.10 -4.06 1.43
CA LEU A 319 10.86 -5.09 0.72
C LEU A 319 12.30 -4.62 0.52
N SER A 320 13.19 -5.50 0.08
CA SER A 320 14.54 -5.13 -0.31
C SER A 320 14.64 -5.08 -1.84
N THR A 321 14.75 -3.89 -2.41
CA THR A 321 15.07 -3.75 -3.84
C THR A 321 16.54 -4.03 -4.13
N ALA A 322 17.40 -3.83 -3.15
CA ALA A 322 18.83 -4.04 -3.25
C ALA A 322 19.22 -5.50 -3.55
N VAL A 323 18.40 -6.48 -3.16
CA VAL A 323 18.68 -7.90 -3.44
C VAL A 323 18.71 -8.20 -4.94
N TYR A 324 17.94 -7.46 -5.73
CA TYR A 324 17.88 -7.63 -7.19
C TYR A 324 19.09 -7.03 -7.92
N GLU A 325 19.94 -6.30 -7.23
CA GLU A 325 21.20 -5.74 -7.71
C GLU A 325 22.41 -6.53 -7.19
N THR A 326 22.24 -7.79 -6.79
CA THR A 326 23.28 -8.65 -6.20
C THR A 326 23.73 -9.73 -7.16
N ARG A 327 24.77 -10.50 -6.77
CA ARG A 327 25.26 -11.66 -7.52
C ARG A 327 24.22 -12.75 -7.75
N ALA A 328 23.19 -12.85 -6.92
CA ALA A 328 22.07 -13.78 -7.13
C ALA A 328 21.35 -13.54 -8.47
N PHE A 329 21.52 -12.33 -9.04
CA PHE A 329 20.96 -11.93 -10.33
C PHE A 329 22.05 -11.58 -11.35
N ASP A 330 23.23 -12.21 -11.26
CA ASP A 330 24.40 -11.97 -12.12
C ASP A 330 24.89 -10.50 -12.10
N ARG A 331 24.71 -9.81 -10.95
CA ARG A 331 25.16 -8.43 -10.75
C ARG A 331 26.28 -8.37 -9.71
N ASP A 332 27.32 -7.62 -10.01
CA ASP A 332 28.48 -7.47 -9.13
C ASP A 332 28.31 -6.34 -8.10
N GLY A 333 28.51 -6.68 -6.82
CA GLY A 333 28.71 -5.73 -5.73
C GLY A 333 27.42 -5.18 -5.12
N TRP A 334 27.57 -4.10 -4.34
CA TRP A 334 26.46 -3.32 -3.82
C TRP A 334 25.74 -2.54 -4.93
N PRO A 335 24.45 -2.28 -4.79
CA PRO A 335 23.67 -1.55 -5.80
C PRO A 335 24.13 -0.10 -5.94
N ALA A 336 25.19 0.13 -6.69
CA ALA A 336 25.78 1.45 -6.93
C ALA A 336 24.82 2.42 -7.62
N GLY A 337 23.84 1.90 -8.34
CA GLY A 337 22.83 2.67 -9.07
C GLY A 337 21.56 3.03 -8.28
N CYS A 338 21.34 2.40 -7.12
CA CYS A 338 20.09 2.56 -6.38
C CYS A 338 19.99 3.90 -5.65
N SER A 339 19.00 4.72 -6.01
CA SER A 339 18.68 5.97 -5.34
C SER A 339 17.47 5.80 -4.43
N MET A 340 17.55 6.30 -3.22
CA MET A 340 16.44 6.35 -2.28
C MET A 340 15.40 7.37 -2.74
N ALA A 341 14.11 7.04 -2.59
CA ALA A 341 13.01 7.97 -2.82
C ALA A 341 13.00 9.17 -1.84
N TRP A 342 13.77 9.07 -0.74
CA TRP A 342 13.92 10.09 0.30
C TRP A 342 15.38 10.47 0.46
N PRO A 343 15.89 11.40 -0.37
CA PRO A 343 17.27 11.86 -0.23
C PRO A 343 17.49 12.52 1.13
N ILE A 344 18.68 12.28 1.70
CA ILE A 344 19.11 12.86 2.97
C ILE A 344 20.09 14.00 2.66
N GLY A 345 19.61 15.24 2.70
CA GLY A 345 20.34 16.39 2.19
C GLY A 345 20.63 16.23 0.69
N GLN A 346 21.89 16.11 0.33
CA GLN A 346 22.34 15.90 -1.07
C GLN A 346 22.66 14.42 -1.38
N VAL A 347 22.44 13.50 -0.40
CA VAL A 347 22.78 12.09 -0.55
C VAL A 347 21.51 11.29 -0.83
N ASP A 348 21.42 10.77 -2.04
CA ASP A 348 20.31 9.92 -2.50
C ASP A 348 20.74 8.46 -2.73
N ARG A 349 22.06 8.21 -2.96
CA ARG A 349 22.56 6.87 -3.24
C ARG A 349 22.63 6.02 -1.97
N LEU A 350 21.97 4.87 -1.98
CA LEU A 350 21.90 3.95 -0.84
C LEU A 350 23.29 3.65 -0.25
N GLN A 351 24.26 3.30 -1.10
CA GLN A 351 25.63 2.97 -0.68
C GLN A 351 26.42 4.15 -0.07
N ALA A 352 25.99 5.39 -0.32
CA ALA A 352 26.63 6.59 0.21
C ALA A 352 26.03 7.05 1.55
N ILE A 353 24.91 6.46 1.97
CA ILE A 353 24.26 6.83 3.22
C ILE A 353 25.05 6.28 4.40
N ALA A 354 25.64 7.19 5.17
CA ALA A 354 26.34 6.87 6.41
C ALA A 354 25.46 7.17 7.63
N ARG A 355 25.87 6.64 8.81
CA ARG A 355 25.20 6.92 10.09
C ARG A 355 25.06 8.42 10.38
N THR A 356 26.06 9.23 9.99
CA THR A 356 26.04 10.69 10.14
C THR A 356 24.88 11.33 9.38
N HIS A 357 24.63 10.91 8.14
CA HIS A 357 23.52 11.38 7.32
C HIS A 357 22.17 11.04 7.96
N LEU A 358 22.03 9.83 8.54
CA LEU A 358 20.79 9.47 9.27
C LEU A 358 20.60 10.33 10.54
N ILE A 359 21.67 10.70 11.25
CA ILE A 359 21.58 11.63 12.39
C ILE A 359 21.14 13.02 11.91
N GLU A 360 21.67 13.50 10.80
CA GLU A 360 21.26 14.76 10.15
C GLU A 360 19.77 14.72 9.76
N ALA A 361 19.31 13.60 9.18
CA ALA A 361 17.89 13.38 8.90
C ALA A 361 17.04 13.47 10.18
N GLY A 362 17.47 12.82 11.25
CA GLY A 362 16.82 12.92 12.55
C GLY A 362 16.74 14.37 13.07
N GLN A 363 17.81 15.14 12.91
CA GLN A 363 17.84 16.56 13.30
C GLN A 363 16.89 17.40 12.45
N ALA A 364 16.86 17.21 11.12
CA ALA A 364 15.93 17.89 10.23
C ALA A 364 14.47 17.57 10.57
N MET A 365 14.21 16.35 11.06
CA MET A 365 12.90 15.96 11.61
C MET A 365 12.64 16.47 13.04
N GLY A 366 13.58 17.19 13.67
CA GLY A 366 13.44 17.73 15.02
C GLY A 366 13.71 16.72 16.15
N ILE A 367 14.48 15.67 15.88
CA ILE A 367 14.98 14.70 16.88
C ILE A 367 16.38 15.11 17.32
N LYS A 368 16.65 15.11 18.63
CA LYS A 368 17.98 15.43 19.15
C LYS A 368 19.03 14.45 18.62
N PRO A 369 20.25 14.90 18.24
CA PRO A 369 21.30 14.03 17.64
C PRO A 369 21.62 12.79 18.46
N ALA A 370 21.75 12.92 19.79
CA ALA A 370 22.01 11.79 20.67
C ALA A 370 20.85 10.75 20.64
N THR A 371 19.62 11.22 20.60
CA THR A 371 18.41 10.37 20.50
C THR A 371 18.38 9.67 19.13
N ALA A 372 18.58 10.43 18.05
CA ALA A 372 18.63 9.86 16.70
C ALA A 372 19.74 8.79 16.59
N GLY A 373 20.94 9.08 17.09
CA GLY A 373 22.04 8.12 17.12
C GLY A 373 21.70 6.83 17.88
N ALA A 374 21.10 6.96 19.06
CA ALA A 374 20.68 5.81 19.86
C ALA A 374 19.58 4.98 19.17
N MET A 375 18.62 5.64 18.49
CA MET A 375 17.57 4.96 17.71
C MET A 375 18.16 4.17 16.54
N ILE A 376 19.09 4.76 15.79
CA ILE A 376 19.78 4.10 14.66
C ILE A 376 20.55 2.88 15.15
N ASP A 377 21.40 3.04 16.19
CA ASP A 377 22.24 1.95 16.69
C ASP A 377 21.42 0.79 17.22
N ARG A 378 20.35 1.08 17.96
CA ARG A 378 19.40 0.07 18.46
C ARG A 378 18.69 -0.65 17.32
N LEU A 379 18.17 0.08 16.33
CA LEU A 379 17.45 -0.51 15.20
C LEU A 379 18.39 -1.38 14.37
N ARG A 380 19.62 -0.90 14.07
CA ARG A 380 20.63 -1.67 13.34
C ARG A 380 20.97 -2.99 14.04
N ALA A 381 21.24 -2.94 15.34
CA ALA A 381 21.57 -4.13 16.12
C ALA A 381 20.42 -5.17 16.10
N ASN A 382 19.18 -4.69 16.24
CA ASN A 382 18.00 -5.56 16.21
C ASN A 382 17.76 -6.13 14.80
N VAL A 383 17.86 -5.32 13.74
CA VAL A 383 17.71 -5.77 12.35
C VAL A 383 18.71 -6.89 12.05
N MET A 384 19.99 -6.69 12.35
CA MET A 384 21.03 -7.71 12.12
C MET A 384 20.72 -9.03 12.84
N LYS A 385 20.35 -8.95 14.13
CA LYS A 385 20.04 -10.13 14.93
C LYS A 385 18.80 -10.87 14.42
N GLU A 386 17.71 -10.14 14.22
CA GLU A 386 16.41 -10.73 13.86
C GLU A 386 16.41 -11.24 12.41
N ALA A 387 17.15 -10.62 11.49
CA ALA A 387 17.27 -11.08 10.11
C ALA A 387 17.95 -12.45 10.05
N LEU A 388 19.06 -12.65 10.78
CA LEU A 388 19.74 -13.95 10.83
C LEU A 388 18.83 -15.04 11.39
N GLY A 389 18.16 -14.79 12.53
CA GLY A 389 17.23 -15.74 13.11
C GLY A 389 16.05 -16.08 12.19
N LEU A 390 15.47 -15.05 11.54
CA LEU A 390 14.38 -15.26 10.58
C LEU A 390 14.82 -16.03 9.34
N TYR A 391 16.05 -15.81 8.87
CA TYR A 391 16.62 -16.57 7.75
C TYR A 391 16.72 -18.06 8.09
N ASP A 392 17.33 -18.39 9.26
CA ASP A 392 17.52 -19.78 9.69
C ASP A 392 16.17 -20.50 9.88
N GLU A 393 15.18 -19.84 10.50
CA GLU A 393 13.83 -20.36 10.65
C GLU A 393 13.16 -20.61 9.29
N THR A 394 13.35 -19.68 8.33
CA THR A 394 12.77 -19.81 6.98
C THR A 394 13.42 -20.96 6.22
N GLU A 395 14.75 -21.10 6.30
CA GLU A 395 15.46 -22.20 5.66
C GLU A 395 15.00 -23.56 6.21
N GLN A 396 14.82 -23.67 7.52
CA GLN A 396 14.27 -24.88 8.14
C GLN A 396 12.85 -25.17 7.64
N ALA A 397 11.96 -24.16 7.64
CA ALA A 397 10.60 -24.31 7.14
C ALA A 397 10.57 -24.75 5.68
N HIS A 398 11.46 -24.21 4.83
CA HIS A 398 11.59 -24.62 3.42
C HIS A 398 12.02 -26.08 3.27
N ARG A 399 12.92 -26.57 4.11
CA ARG A 399 13.29 -28.01 4.13
C ARG A 399 12.11 -28.91 4.46
N GLU A 400 11.31 -28.52 5.43
CA GLU A 400 10.10 -29.25 5.86
C GLU A 400 9.04 -29.25 4.76
N ILE A 401 8.72 -28.09 4.18
CA ILE A 401 7.79 -27.96 3.05
C ILE A 401 8.28 -28.79 1.85
N GLY A 402 9.56 -28.66 1.47
CA GLY A 402 10.14 -29.41 0.35
C GLY A 402 10.22 -30.91 0.55
N SER A 403 10.16 -31.41 1.80
CA SER A 403 10.03 -32.84 2.10
C SER A 403 8.61 -33.34 1.87
N GLN A 404 7.60 -32.54 2.22
CA GLN A 404 6.18 -32.85 2.06
C GLN A 404 5.67 -32.59 0.65
N ARG A 405 6.20 -31.55 -0.01
CA ARG A 405 5.82 -31.07 -1.36
C ARG A 405 7.05 -30.95 -2.24
N PRO A 406 7.60 -32.07 -2.78
CA PRO A 406 8.85 -32.08 -3.56
C PRO A 406 8.81 -31.18 -4.80
N GLU A 407 7.63 -30.97 -5.38
CA GLU A 407 7.41 -30.09 -6.54
C GLU A 407 7.76 -28.62 -6.26
N LEU A 408 7.77 -28.20 -5.00
CA LEU A 408 8.11 -26.82 -4.61
C LEU A 408 9.62 -26.58 -4.41
N ARG A 409 10.45 -27.62 -4.38
CA ARG A 409 11.90 -27.48 -4.10
C ARG A 409 12.62 -26.46 -4.97
N PRO A 410 12.36 -26.34 -6.27
CA PRO A 410 13.00 -25.31 -7.10
C PRO A 410 12.63 -23.90 -6.64
N THR A 411 11.33 -23.65 -6.36
CA THR A 411 10.84 -22.36 -5.86
C THR A 411 11.47 -22.01 -4.52
N LEU A 412 11.42 -22.94 -3.55
CA LEU A 412 11.97 -22.76 -2.21
C LEU A 412 13.49 -22.48 -2.24
N GLY A 413 14.23 -23.14 -3.14
CA GLY A 413 15.66 -22.89 -3.33
C GLY A 413 15.95 -21.48 -3.88
N GLY A 414 15.13 -21.03 -4.86
CA GLY A 414 15.24 -19.67 -5.39
C GLY A 414 14.91 -18.59 -4.37
N GLU A 415 13.88 -18.80 -3.55
CA GLU A 415 13.47 -17.88 -2.48
C GLU A 415 14.59 -17.58 -1.47
N LEU A 416 15.40 -18.59 -1.13
CA LEU A 416 16.55 -18.39 -0.23
C LEU A 416 17.59 -17.40 -0.79
N GLY A 417 17.68 -17.30 -2.13
CA GLY A 417 18.64 -16.41 -2.81
C GLY A 417 18.28 -14.92 -2.72
N VAL A 418 17.00 -14.60 -2.53
CA VAL A 418 16.51 -13.20 -2.52
C VAL A 418 16.17 -12.67 -1.12
N MET A 419 16.30 -13.49 -0.08
CA MET A 419 16.15 -13.00 1.29
C MET A 419 17.34 -12.14 1.70
N PRO A 420 17.13 -10.91 2.21
CA PRO A 420 18.22 -10.06 2.69
C PRO A 420 18.98 -10.73 3.85
N ARG A 421 20.29 -10.83 3.72
CA ARG A 421 21.20 -11.38 4.74
C ARG A 421 22.03 -10.30 5.41
#